data_c64d6600725f88f4955c299e802f0c00
#
_entry.id   c64d6600725f88f4955c299e802f0c00
#
_cell.length_a   1.000
_cell.length_b   1.000
_cell.length_c   1.000
_cell.angle_alpha   90.00
_cell.angle_beta   90.00
_cell.angle_gamma   90.00
#
_symmetry.space_group_name_H-M   'P 1'
#
loop_
_entity.id
_entity.type
_entity.pdbx_description
1 polymer ?
#
loop_
_entity_poly.entity_id
_entity_poly.type
_entity_poly.pdbx_seq_one_letter_code
_entity_poly.pdbx_strand_id
1 'polypeptide(L)'
;MVTSRGIDPLTGADHEQRKQAVEARIRQLGEIFAVGIYAYAVMSNHLHVVLAVEPEAAAHWTDDQVAERWLRLFPVRDAERYEARRSALLATIGQYRERLTDLSW
;
A
#
# COMPACT_ATOMS: atom_id res chain seq x y z
N MET A 1 13.81 -3.75 -5.80
CA MET A 1 13.99 -4.20 -4.39
C MET A 1 13.97 -3.01 -3.45
N VAL A 2 13.23 -3.14 -2.38
CA VAL A 2 13.16 -2.12 -1.32
C VAL A 2 13.67 -2.74 -0.03
N THR A 3 14.54 -2.03 0.68
CA THR A 3 15.12 -2.47 1.95
C THR A 3 14.83 -1.43 3.04
N SER A 4 14.34 -1.90 4.18
CA SER A 4 14.07 -1.06 5.34
C SER A 4 14.75 -1.66 6.57
N ARG A 5 15.40 -0.81 7.35
CA ARG A 5 16.07 -1.18 8.59
C ARG A 5 15.39 -0.45 9.74
N GLY A 6 15.34 -1.02 10.92
CA GLY A 6 14.91 -0.24 12.05
C GLY A 6 14.21 -0.94 13.18
N ILE A 7 14.34 -2.24 13.28
CA ILE A 7 13.71 -2.99 14.35
C ILE A 7 14.79 -3.61 15.20
N ASP A 8 14.85 -3.21 16.47
CA ASP A 8 15.78 -3.81 17.43
C ASP A 8 15.33 -5.24 17.78
N PRO A 9 16.28 -6.14 18.06
CA PRO A 9 15.95 -7.48 18.51
C PRO A 9 15.16 -7.44 19.80
N LEU A 10 14.04 -8.13 19.81
CA LEU A 10 13.18 -8.28 20.98
C LEU A 10 13.08 -9.76 21.33
N THR A 11 12.20 -10.11 22.29
CA THR A 11 11.89 -11.49 22.55
C THR A 11 11.34 -12.16 21.29
N GLY A 12 11.43 -13.48 21.18
CA GLY A 12 10.95 -14.19 20.01
C GLY A 12 9.48 -13.93 19.71
N ALA A 13 8.64 -13.80 20.76
CA ALA A 13 7.22 -13.50 20.60
C ALA A 13 6.99 -12.11 19.99
N ASP A 14 7.69 -11.09 20.48
CA ASP A 14 7.58 -9.74 19.97
C ASP A 14 8.06 -9.64 18.52
N HIS A 15 9.14 -10.35 18.20
CA HIS A 15 9.67 -10.42 16.85
C HIS A 15 8.64 -11.04 15.89
N GLU A 16 7.98 -12.13 16.29
CA GLU A 16 6.96 -12.78 15.46
C GLU A 16 5.75 -11.87 15.23
N GLN A 17 5.30 -11.16 16.26
CA GLN A 17 4.19 -10.20 16.11
C GLN A 17 4.53 -9.11 15.12
N ARG A 18 5.74 -8.57 15.21
CA ARG A 18 6.20 -7.52 14.28
C ARG A 18 6.33 -8.04 12.85
N LYS A 19 6.86 -9.26 12.71
CA LYS A 19 6.96 -9.90 11.41
C LYS A 19 5.59 -10.05 10.76
N GLN A 20 4.60 -10.54 11.51
CA GLN A 20 3.24 -10.70 11.01
C GLN A 20 2.60 -9.36 10.64
N ALA A 21 2.83 -8.32 11.45
CA ALA A 21 2.32 -6.99 11.15
C ALA A 21 2.93 -6.40 9.87
N VAL A 22 4.23 -6.58 9.68
CA VAL A 22 4.93 -6.14 8.47
C VAL A 22 4.42 -6.89 7.25
N GLU A 23 4.26 -8.21 7.34
CA GLU A 23 3.74 -9.01 6.24
C GLU A 23 2.32 -8.59 5.85
N ALA A 24 1.46 -8.34 6.83
CA ALA A 24 0.11 -7.87 6.58
C ALA A 24 0.10 -6.51 5.87
N ARG A 25 1.00 -5.61 6.27
CA ARG A 25 1.11 -4.30 5.64
C ARG A 25 1.60 -4.40 4.20
N ILE A 26 2.58 -5.27 3.93
CA ILE A 26 3.08 -5.51 2.58
C ILE A 26 1.95 -5.99 1.67
N ARG A 27 1.14 -6.94 2.14
CA ARG A 27 -0.01 -7.44 1.38
C ARG A 27 -1.02 -6.34 1.11
N GLN A 28 -1.33 -5.54 2.11
CA GLN A 28 -2.27 -4.42 2.00
C GLN A 28 -1.79 -3.41 0.95
N LEU A 29 -0.52 -3.03 0.99
CA LEU A 29 0.04 -2.10 0.01
C LEU A 29 0.07 -2.69 -1.39
N GLY A 30 0.31 -3.99 -1.52
CA GLY A 30 0.24 -4.68 -2.80
C GLY A 30 -1.16 -4.72 -3.39
N GLU A 31 -2.19 -4.69 -2.55
CA GLU A 31 -3.59 -4.61 -2.99
C GLU A 31 -3.99 -3.20 -3.39
N ILE A 32 -3.35 -2.18 -2.82
CA ILE A 32 -3.68 -0.77 -3.06
C ILE A 32 -2.96 -0.24 -4.30
N PHE A 33 -1.64 -0.43 -4.36
CA PHE A 33 -0.81 0.09 -5.45
C PHE A 33 -0.82 -0.86 -6.65
N ALA A 34 -0.49 -0.31 -7.82
CA ALA A 34 -0.31 -1.10 -9.04
C ALA A 34 1.07 -1.76 -9.04
N VAL A 35 1.29 -2.67 -8.12
CA VAL A 35 2.58 -3.37 -7.97
C VAL A 35 2.37 -4.86 -7.79
N GLY A 36 3.28 -5.64 -8.36
CA GLY A 36 3.36 -7.07 -8.07
C GLY A 36 4.46 -7.30 -7.05
N ILE A 37 4.14 -8.00 -5.97
CA ILE A 37 5.12 -8.37 -4.95
C ILE A 37 5.55 -9.80 -5.23
N TYR A 38 6.81 -9.96 -5.68
CA TYR A 38 7.31 -11.26 -6.10
C TYR A 38 7.98 -12.02 -4.96
N ALA A 39 8.63 -11.31 -4.06
CA ALA A 39 9.28 -11.93 -2.91
C ALA A 39 9.51 -10.93 -1.82
N TYR A 40 9.54 -11.41 -0.57
CA TYR A 40 9.97 -10.58 0.55
C TYR A 40 10.62 -11.46 1.60
N ALA A 41 11.46 -10.83 2.42
CA ALA A 41 12.09 -11.47 3.57
C ALA A 41 12.06 -10.50 4.74
N VAL A 42 11.50 -10.94 5.86
CA VAL A 42 11.43 -10.16 7.09
C VAL A 42 12.46 -10.71 8.06
N MET A 43 13.43 -9.88 8.39
CA MET A 43 14.51 -10.23 9.32
C MET A 43 14.34 -9.44 10.62
N SER A 44 15.11 -9.80 11.65
CA SER A 44 14.98 -9.16 12.97
C SER A 44 15.26 -7.66 12.94
N ASN A 45 16.08 -7.17 12.02
CA ASN A 45 16.51 -5.78 11.96
C ASN A 45 16.37 -5.14 10.57
N HIS A 46 15.86 -5.84 9.58
CA HIS A 46 15.62 -5.26 8.26
C HIS A 46 14.64 -6.08 7.44
N LEU A 47 14.13 -5.45 6.39
CA LEU A 47 13.13 -6.00 5.48
C LEU A 47 13.63 -5.86 4.06
N HIS A 48 13.50 -6.93 3.28
CA HIS A 48 13.74 -6.93 1.84
C HIS A 48 12.46 -7.24 1.10
N VAL A 49 12.11 -6.44 0.10
CA VAL A 49 10.96 -6.68 -0.76
C VAL A 49 11.38 -6.57 -2.22
N VAL A 50 11.02 -7.57 -3.00
CA VAL A 50 11.20 -7.54 -4.46
C VAL A 50 9.84 -7.30 -5.08
N LEU A 51 9.70 -6.18 -5.79
CA LEU A 51 8.44 -5.81 -6.41
C LEU A 51 8.67 -5.22 -7.80
N ALA A 52 7.61 -5.19 -8.59
CA ALA A 52 7.60 -4.50 -9.88
C ALA A 52 6.36 -3.62 -9.97
N VAL A 53 6.52 -2.43 -10.52
CA VAL A 53 5.39 -1.55 -10.80
C VAL A 53 4.68 -2.06 -12.06
N GLU A 54 3.35 -2.14 -12.02
CA GLU A 54 2.51 -2.62 -13.11
C GLU A 54 1.53 -1.54 -13.56
N PRO A 55 2.00 -0.53 -14.33
CA PRO A 55 1.13 0.59 -14.73
C PRO A 55 -0.08 0.14 -15.55
N GLU A 56 0.05 -0.94 -16.30
CA GLU A 56 -1.05 -1.47 -17.11
C GLU A 56 -2.21 -1.95 -16.24
N ALA A 57 -1.92 -2.50 -15.06
CA ALA A 57 -2.96 -2.89 -14.12
C ALA A 57 -3.78 -1.67 -13.69
N ALA A 58 -3.13 -0.56 -13.39
CA ALA A 58 -3.81 0.67 -13.01
C ALA A 58 -4.69 1.23 -14.14
N ALA A 59 -4.26 1.06 -15.37
CA ALA A 59 -5.03 1.51 -16.54
C ALA A 59 -6.37 0.78 -16.67
N HIS A 60 -6.45 -0.46 -16.19
CA HIS A 60 -7.68 -1.25 -16.25
C HIS A 60 -8.63 -1.03 -15.06
N TRP A 61 -8.18 -0.35 -14.02
CA TRP A 61 -9.06 -0.05 -12.88
C TRP A 61 -10.09 1.01 -13.27
N THR A 62 -11.33 0.81 -12.82
CA THR A 62 -12.35 1.85 -12.95
C THR A 62 -12.00 3.03 -12.03
N ASP A 63 -12.61 4.18 -12.31
CA ASP A 63 -12.42 5.37 -11.45
C ASP A 63 -12.84 5.09 -10.02
N ASP A 64 -13.93 4.35 -9.82
CA ASP A 64 -14.39 3.94 -8.50
C ASP A 64 -13.36 3.06 -7.78
N GLN A 65 -12.73 2.14 -8.50
CA GLN A 65 -11.70 1.29 -7.93
C GLN A 65 -10.47 2.09 -7.51
N VAL A 66 -10.08 3.08 -8.30
CA VAL A 66 -8.97 3.97 -7.95
C VAL A 66 -9.29 4.77 -6.69
N ALA A 67 -10.47 5.33 -6.60
CA ALA A 67 -10.91 6.08 -5.42
C ALA A 67 -10.93 5.19 -4.17
N GLU A 68 -11.44 3.97 -4.29
CA GLU A 68 -11.47 2.99 -3.20
C GLU A 68 -10.08 2.66 -2.70
N ARG A 69 -9.14 2.42 -3.62
CA ARG A 69 -7.75 2.10 -3.27
C ARG A 69 -7.08 3.25 -2.54
N TRP A 70 -7.30 4.48 -2.99
CA TRP A 70 -6.76 5.66 -2.33
C TRP A 70 -7.32 5.83 -0.93
N LEU A 71 -8.63 5.57 -0.75
CA LEU A 71 -9.29 5.68 0.55
C LEU A 71 -8.90 4.57 1.51
N ARG A 72 -8.40 3.44 1.03
CA ARG A 72 -7.79 2.43 1.89
C ARG A 72 -6.46 2.90 2.44
N LEU A 73 -5.71 3.65 1.64
CA LEU A 73 -4.41 4.20 2.06
C LEU A 73 -4.59 5.34 3.06
N PHE A 74 -5.59 6.18 2.85
CA PHE A 74 -5.94 7.32 3.71
C PHE A 74 -7.40 7.21 4.14
N PRO A 75 -7.71 6.36 5.13
CA PRO A 75 -9.11 6.10 5.50
C PRO A 75 -9.80 7.30 6.14
N VAL A 76 -11.08 7.46 5.80
CA VAL A 76 -11.96 8.46 6.37
C VAL A 76 -13.03 7.73 7.17
N ARG A 77 -13.17 8.04 8.47
CA ARG A 77 -14.06 7.31 9.37
C ARG A 77 -15.51 7.79 9.34
N ASP A 78 -15.73 9.07 9.03
CA ASP A 78 -17.05 9.67 8.98
C ASP A 78 -17.68 9.40 7.61
N ALA A 79 -18.90 8.84 7.59
CA ALA A 79 -19.59 8.49 6.36
C ALA A 79 -19.84 9.71 5.45
N GLU A 80 -20.20 10.85 6.05
CA GLU A 80 -20.42 12.08 5.28
C GLU A 80 -19.14 12.60 4.66
N ARG A 81 -18.04 12.57 5.41
CA ARG A 81 -16.72 12.94 4.91
C ARG A 81 -16.22 11.97 3.86
N TYR A 82 -16.53 10.69 4.03
CA TYR A 82 -16.15 9.66 3.06
C TYR A 82 -16.75 9.97 1.69
N GLU A 83 -18.07 10.24 1.62
CA GLU A 83 -18.72 10.56 0.36
C GLU A 83 -18.20 11.86 -0.26
N ALA A 84 -17.98 12.89 0.53
CA ALA A 84 -17.42 14.14 0.06
C ALA A 84 -15.99 13.94 -0.46
N ARG A 85 -15.18 13.17 0.26
CA ARG A 85 -13.82 12.87 -0.15
C ARG A 85 -13.77 12.04 -1.42
N ARG A 86 -14.64 11.05 -1.52
CA ARG A 86 -14.76 10.20 -2.71
C ARG A 86 -15.13 11.03 -3.94
N SER A 87 -16.11 11.93 -3.81
CA SER A 87 -16.51 12.82 -4.89
C SER A 87 -15.37 13.73 -5.33
N ALA A 88 -14.63 14.29 -4.37
CA ALA A 88 -13.47 15.12 -4.67
C ALA A 88 -12.37 14.33 -5.40
N LEU A 89 -12.15 13.07 -5.00
CA LEU A 89 -11.18 12.20 -5.67
C LEU A 89 -11.59 11.91 -7.11
N LEU A 90 -12.87 11.65 -7.34
CA LEU A 90 -13.37 11.36 -8.68
C LEU A 90 -13.22 12.55 -9.64
N ALA A 91 -13.26 13.77 -9.12
CA ALA A 91 -13.09 14.97 -9.94
C ALA A 91 -11.70 15.07 -10.55
N THR A 92 -10.67 14.50 -9.91
CA THR A 92 -9.30 14.52 -10.40
C THR A 92 -8.67 13.14 -10.36
N ILE A 93 -9.44 12.12 -10.70
CA ILE A 93 -9.06 10.73 -10.49
C ILE A 93 -7.80 10.31 -11.25
N GLY A 94 -7.52 10.93 -12.38
CA GLY A 94 -6.32 10.63 -13.16
C GLY A 94 -5.04 10.85 -12.38
N GLN A 95 -4.99 11.87 -11.52
CA GLN A 95 -3.82 12.14 -10.67
C GLN A 95 -3.61 11.02 -9.65
N TYR A 96 -4.69 10.51 -9.06
CA TYR A 96 -4.60 9.45 -8.06
C TYR A 96 -4.26 8.11 -8.69
N ARG A 97 -4.79 7.84 -9.89
CA ARG A 97 -4.42 6.65 -10.66
C ARG A 97 -2.91 6.64 -10.91
N GLU A 98 -2.35 7.76 -11.32
CA GLU A 98 -0.92 7.90 -11.55
C GLU A 98 -0.11 7.70 -10.27
N ARG A 99 -0.55 8.28 -9.16
CA ARG A 99 0.13 8.16 -7.87
C ARG A 99 0.19 6.72 -7.37
N LEU A 100 -0.79 5.90 -7.70
CA LEU A 100 -0.80 4.48 -7.31
C LEU A 100 0.20 3.66 -8.13
N THR A 101 0.78 4.21 -9.17
CA THR A 101 1.87 3.59 -9.93
C THR A 101 3.24 4.15 -9.57
N ASP A 102 3.30 5.18 -8.73
CA ASP A 102 4.54 5.88 -8.40
C ASP A 102 4.89 5.65 -6.93
N LEU A 103 5.98 4.96 -6.70
CA LEU A 103 6.46 4.63 -5.35
C LEU A 103 7.43 5.66 -4.79
N SER A 104 7.71 6.74 -5.52
CA SER A 104 8.68 7.75 -5.09
C SER A 104 8.11 8.82 -4.18
N TRP A 105 6.79 8.91 -4.09
CA TRP A 105 6.13 9.95 -3.28
C TRP A 105 5.82 9.53 -1.87
#